data_b1c7b3bd3bb77176f18fabbece8dffd1
#
_entry.id   b1c7b3bd3bb77176f18fabbece8dffd1
#
_cell.length_a   1.000
_cell.length_b   1.000
_cell.length_c   1.000
_cell.angle_alpha   90.00
_cell.angle_beta   90.00
_cell.angle_gamma   90.00
#
_symmetry.space_group_name_H-M   'P 1'
#
loop_
_entity.id
_entity.type
_entity.pdbx_description
1 polymer ?
#
loop_
_entity_poly.entity_id
_entity_poly.type
_entity_poly.pdbx_seq_one_letter_code
_entity_poly.pdbx_strand_id
1 'polypeptide(L)'
;FHADHANGVLELLARVKVDVLAVPDVERDDPLRRELLSAAEESGTQIWLIRDDETVELGPARLTLYAPLGAGEANEEGLSLLCETGRFSALLTGDMGADVEARLVKYGALPEVDLLLAGHHGSQNATSQLLLDTVEPSLAAISVGYNSYGHPAPETLRRLEESGCSIYRTDLQGNITVTVGPGPR
;
A
#
# COMPACT_ATOMS: atom_id res chain seq x y z
N PHE A 1 5.34 6.98 8.66
CA PHE A 1 5.25 8.37 8.17
C PHE A 1 6.57 8.82 7.51
N HIS A 2 6.91 8.24 6.35
CA HIS A 2 8.05 8.67 5.55
C HIS A 2 7.63 9.73 4.52
N ALA A 3 8.58 10.59 4.12
CA ALA A 3 8.31 11.74 3.25
C ALA A 3 7.78 11.34 1.85
N ASP A 4 8.24 10.24 1.30
CA ASP A 4 7.82 9.68 0.02
C ASP A 4 6.39 9.10 0.03
N HIS A 5 5.83 8.86 1.22
CA HIS A 5 4.42 8.47 1.41
C HIS A 5 3.55 9.66 1.86
N ALA A 6 3.99 10.43 2.85
CA ALA A 6 3.15 11.41 3.53
C ALA A 6 3.13 12.80 2.87
N ASN A 7 4.21 13.24 2.19
CA ASN A 7 4.25 14.56 1.56
C ASN A 7 3.16 14.77 0.50
N GLY A 8 2.84 13.73 -0.27
CA GLY A 8 1.75 13.79 -1.24
C GLY A 8 0.37 14.01 -0.59
N VAL A 9 0.18 13.50 0.62
CA VAL A 9 -1.06 13.69 1.40
C VAL A 9 -1.16 15.13 1.92
N LEU A 10 -0.05 15.73 2.37
CA LEU A 10 -0.01 17.15 2.75
C LEU A 10 -0.41 18.05 1.58
N GLU A 11 0.15 17.82 0.39
CA GLU A 11 -0.22 18.56 -0.82
C GLU A 11 -1.70 18.35 -1.20
N LEU A 12 -2.23 17.15 -1.00
CA LEU A 12 -3.63 16.85 -1.26
C LEU A 12 -4.55 17.61 -0.32
N LEU A 13 -4.30 17.58 0.99
CA LEU A 13 -5.06 18.32 2.01
C LEU A 13 -5.08 19.83 1.75
N ALA A 14 -3.98 20.37 1.22
CA ALA A 14 -3.89 21.80 0.88
C ALA A 14 -4.68 22.21 -0.38
N ARG A 15 -5.04 21.26 -1.26
CA ARG A 15 -5.59 21.56 -2.59
C ARG A 15 -7.01 21.09 -2.80
N VAL A 16 -7.45 20.04 -2.14
CA VAL A 16 -8.76 19.44 -2.34
C VAL A 16 -9.43 19.17 -1.00
N LYS A 17 -10.75 19.13 -1.00
CA LYS A 17 -11.49 18.72 0.18
C LYS A 17 -11.32 17.21 0.39
N VAL A 18 -10.76 16.84 1.54
CA VAL A 18 -10.66 15.46 2.01
C VAL A 18 -11.62 15.30 3.19
N ASP A 19 -12.55 14.37 3.10
CA ASP A 19 -13.54 14.18 4.17
C ASP A 19 -12.95 13.37 5.34
N VAL A 20 -12.15 12.33 5.03
CA VAL A 20 -11.54 11.45 6.03
C VAL A 20 -10.10 11.13 5.66
N LEU A 21 -9.21 11.19 6.64
CA LEU A 21 -7.82 10.73 6.57
C LEU A 21 -7.66 9.53 7.52
N ALA A 22 -7.52 8.33 6.97
CA ALA A 22 -7.19 7.13 7.73
C ALA A 22 -5.68 7.03 7.94
N VAL A 23 -5.25 6.88 9.18
CA VAL A 23 -3.82 6.74 9.54
C VAL A 23 -3.63 5.63 10.56
N PRO A 24 -2.46 4.98 10.61
CA PRO A 24 -2.18 3.97 11.62
C PRO A 24 -2.19 4.59 13.03
N ASP A 25 -2.80 3.88 13.98
CA ASP A 25 -2.76 4.26 15.40
C ASP A 25 -1.48 3.72 16.03
N VAL A 26 -0.42 4.49 15.91
CA VAL A 26 0.90 4.14 16.42
C VAL A 26 1.41 5.23 17.36
N GLU A 27 2.01 4.82 18.47
CA GLU A 27 2.64 5.72 19.45
C GLU A 27 4.07 6.08 19.00
N ARG A 28 4.18 6.91 17.98
CA ARG A 28 5.47 7.39 17.48
C ARG A 28 5.50 8.91 17.50
N ASP A 29 6.52 9.47 18.13
CA ASP A 29 6.80 10.91 18.04
C ASP A 29 7.55 11.21 16.75
N ASP A 30 6.78 11.40 15.67
CA ASP A 30 7.26 11.68 14.34
C ASP A 30 6.85 13.10 13.91
N PRO A 31 7.79 13.97 13.49
CA PRO A 31 7.48 15.35 13.07
C PRO A 31 6.50 15.41 11.90
N LEU A 32 6.67 14.52 10.88
CA LEU A 32 5.81 14.49 9.70
C LEU A 32 4.39 14.01 10.03
N ARG A 33 4.27 13.05 10.96
CA ARG A 33 2.97 12.64 11.51
C ARG A 33 2.25 13.82 12.17
N ARG A 34 2.94 14.59 13.02
CA ARG A 34 2.34 15.77 13.66
C ARG A 34 1.89 16.81 12.65
N GLU A 35 2.74 17.10 11.66
CA GLU A 35 2.42 18.03 10.57
C GLU A 35 1.19 17.57 9.78
N LEU A 36 1.13 16.27 9.42
CA LEU A 36 0.01 15.70 8.67
C LEU A 36 -1.30 15.78 9.45
N LEU A 37 -1.29 15.44 10.74
CA LEU A 37 -2.48 15.51 11.59
C LEU A 37 -2.94 16.96 11.79
N SER A 38 -2.01 17.91 12.00
CA SER A 38 -2.33 19.34 12.10
C SER A 38 -2.97 19.86 10.79
N ALA A 39 -2.39 19.52 9.64
CA ALA A 39 -2.94 19.92 8.35
C ALA A 39 -4.34 19.33 8.10
N ALA A 40 -4.59 18.10 8.52
CA ALA A 40 -5.92 17.48 8.44
C ALA A 40 -6.93 18.22 9.33
N GLU A 41 -6.58 18.55 10.57
CA GLU A 41 -7.43 19.32 11.48
C GLU A 41 -7.73 20.72 10.93
N GLU A 42 -6.70 21.43 10.42
CA GLU A 42 -6.84 22.77 9.85
C GLU A 42 -7.73 22.79 8.59
N SER A 43 -7.68 21.73 7.77
CA SER A 43 -8.53 21.56 6.59
C SER A 43 -9.96 21.09 6.90
N GLY A 44 -10.24 20.74 8.17
CA GLY A 44 -11.52 20.17 8.59
C GLY A 44 -11.70 18.70 8.16
N THR A 45 -10.62 17.99 7.88
CA THR A 45 -10.60 16.57 7.57
C THR A 45 -10.76 15.74 8.83
N GLN A 46 -11.68 14.78 8.84
CA GLN A 46 -11.82 13.86 9.95
C GLN A 46 -10.62 12.89 9.98
N ILE A 47 -9.96 12.78 11.14
CA ILE A 47 -8.89 11.80 11.34
C ILE A 47 -9.49 10.50 11.86
N TRP A 48 -9.16 9.39 11.19
CA TRP A 48 -9.54 8.05 11.59
C TRP A 48 -8.30 7.22 11.94
N LEU A 49 -8.14 6.93 13.22
CA LEU A 49 -7.03 6.11 13.73
C LEU A 49 -7.38 4.63 13.58
N ILE A 50 -6.63 3.92 12.77
CA ILE A 50 -6.82 2.50 12.46
C ILE A 50 -6.05 1.65 13.47
N ARG A 51 -6.77 0.97 14.35
CA ARG A 51 -6.26 0.08 15.41
C ARG A 51 -6.47 -1.39 15.11
N ASP A 52 -7.59 -1.68 14.48
CA ASP A 52 -8.02 -3.00 14.07
C ASP A 52 -8.33 -2.96 12.57
N ASP A 53 -8.44 -4.12 11.93
CA ASP A 53 -8.80 -4.19 10.52
C ASP A 53 -10.20 -3.61 10.29
N GLU A 54 -10.30 -2.73 9.31
CA GLU A 54 -11.53 -2.00 9.02
C GLU A 54 -11.95 -2.16 7.56
N THR A 55 -13.25 -2.24 7.31
CA THR A 55 -13.79 -2.33 5.96
C THR A 55 -14.74 -1.17 5.67
N VAL A 56 -14.54 -0.51 4.52
CA VAL A 56 -15.36 0.61 4.06
C VAL A 56 -15.91 0.31 2.68
N GLU A 57 -17.20 0.54 2.51
CA GLU A 57 -17.86 0.47 1.21
C GLU A 57 -17.92 1.86 0.57
N LEU A 58 -17.32 2.02 -0.60
CA LEU A 58 -17.33 3.26 -1.38
C LEU A 58 -17.98 3.02 -2.74
N GLY A 59 -19.29 3.17 -2.82
CA GLY A 59 -20.05 2.85 -4.01
C GLY A 59 -19.88 1.38 -4.41
N PRO A 60 -19.32 1.06 -5.58
CA PRO A 60 -19.09 -0.32 -6.00
C PRO A 60 -17.80 -0.93 -5.44
N ALA A 61 -16.96 -0.14 -4.76
CA ALA A 61 -15.68 -0.58 -4.21
C ALA A 61 -15.79 -0.90 -2.72
N ARG A 62 -15.08 -1.95 -2.34
CA ARG A 62 -14.82 -2.32 -0.94
C ARG A 62 -13.36 -2.08 -0.65
N LEU A 63 -13.05 -1.38 0.42
CA LEU A 63 -11.71 -1.13 0.91
C LEU A 63 -11.53 -1.81 2.26
N THR A 64 -10.59 -2.74 2.37
CA THR A 64 -10.19 -3.30 3.67
C THR A 64 -8.83 -2.71 4.04
N LEU A 65 -8.83 -1.93 5.13
CA LEU A 65 -7.61 -1.40 5.74
C LEU A 65 -7.14 -2.39 6.79
N TYR A 66 -5.97 -2.96 6.60
CA TYR A 66 -5.33 -3.80 7.60
C TYR A 66 -4.53 -2.93 8.55
N ALA A 67 -4.77 -3.10 9.85
CA ALA A 67 -4.07 -2.39 10.91
C ALA A 67 -2.58 -2.72 10.92
N PRO A 68 -1.73 -1.87 11.53
CA PRO A 68 -0.29 -2.15 11.64
C PRO A 68 -0.01 -3.46 12.37
N LEU A 69 0.78 -4.33 11.76
CA LEU A 69 1.18 -5.64 12.31
C LEU A 69 2.62 -5.65 12.83
N GLY A 70 3.40 -4.63 12.47
CA GLY A 70 4.76 -4.43 12.96
C GLY A 70 4.84 -3.47 14.13
N ALA A 71 6.02 -3.29 14.68
CA ALA A 71 6.30 -2.35 15.75
C ALA A 71 7.78 -1.94 15.75
N GLY A 72 8.05 -0.70 16.16
CA GLY A 72 9.39 -0.20 16.41
C GLY A 72 10.04 0.52 15.24
N GLU A 73 9.78 0.12 14.00
CA GLU A 73 10.28 0.76 12.80
C GLU A 73 9.14 1.37 11.97
N ALA A 74 9.36 2.56 11.40
CA ALA A 74 8.29 3.29 10.71
C ALA A 74 7.70 2.51 9.52
N ASN A 75 8.51 1.76 8.78
CA ASN A 75 8.07 0.92 7.67
C ASN A 75 7.15 -0.21 8.13
N GLU A 76 7.40 -0.74 9.34
CA GLU A 76 6.65 -1.87 9.90
C GLU A 76 5.30 -1.45 10.49
N GLU A 77 5.09 -0.16 10.73
CA GLU A 77 3.89 0.42 11.35
C GLU A 77 2.91 1.03 10.33
N GLY A 78 3.07 0.70 9.04
CA GLY A 78 2.18 1.16 7.98
C GLY A 78 0.86 0.39 7.93
N LEU A 79 -0.12 0.98 7.24
CA LEU A 79 -1.35 0.30 6.86
C LEU A 79 -1.14 -0.49 5.57
N SER A 80 -1.85 -1.60 5.42
CA SER A 80 -2.05 -2.24 4.12
C SER A 80 -3.48 -2.03 3.66
N LEU A 81 -3.69 -2.06 2.36
CA LEU A 81 -5.00 -1.82 1.76
C LEU A 81 -5.30 -2.90 0.72
N LEU A 82 -6.43 -3.58 0.89
CA LEU A 82 -7.07 -4.38 -0.14
C LEU A 82 -8.21 -3.57 -0.74
N CYS A 83 -8.18 -3.36 -2.04
CA CYS A 83 -9.24 -2.69 -2.79
C CYS A 83 -9.91 -3.70 -3.71
N GLU A 84 -11.23 -3.86 -3.59
CA GLU A 84 -12.03 -4.78 -4.39
C GLU A 84 -13.14 -4.02 -5.11
N THR A 85 -13.33 -4.26 -6.40
CA THR A 85 -14.45 -3.71 -7.16
C THR A 85 -14.90 -4.66 -8.27
N GLY A 86 -16.14 -5.11 -8.22
CA GLY A 86 -16.66 -6.12 -9.15
C GLY A 86 -15.89 -7.43 -9.04
N ARG A 87 -15.05 -7.74 -10.03
CA ARG A 87 -14.20 -8.94 -10.07
C ARG A 87 -12.71 -8.62 -9.98
N PHE A 88 -12.36 -7.37 -9.81
CA PHE A 88 -10.99 -6.89 -9.72
C PHE A 88 -10.61 -6.63 -8.27
N SER A 89 -9.41 -7.04 -7.91
CA SER A 89 -8.84 -6.81 -6.59
C SER A 89 -7.38 -6.34 -6.70
N ALA A 90 -7.01 -5.44 -5.79
CA ALA A 90 -5.65 -4.92 -5.69
C ALA A 90 -5.20 -4.87 -4.23
N LEU A 91 -3.99 -5.33 -3.96
CA LEU A 91 -3.35 -5.27 -2.65
C LEU A 91 -2.17 -4.28 -2.66
N LEU A 92 -2.15 -3.40 -1.67
CA LEU A 92 -1.09 -2.45 -1.40
C LEU A 92 -0.55 -2.74 0.00
N THR A 93 0.72 -3.13 0.11
CA THR A 93 1.32 -3.54 1.39
C THR A 93 2.10 -2.43 2.10
N GLY A 94 2.33 -1.29 1.42
CA GLY A 94 3.22 -0.25 1.94
C GLY A 94 4.68 -0.72 1.96
N ASP A 95 5.43 -0.27 2.95
CA ASP A 95 6.87 -0.52 3.05
C ASP A 95 7.26 -1.61 4.05
N MET A 96 6.29 -2.41 4.49
CA MET A 96 6.57 -3.49 5.44
C MET A 96 7.56 -4.52 4.89
N GLY A 97 8.38 -5.06 5.76
CA GLY A 97 9.30 -6.15 5.43
C GLY A 97 8.62 -7.52 5.45
N ALA A 98 9.35 -8.54 4.96
CA ALA A 98 8.85 -9.91 4.83
C ALA A 98 8.31 -10.52 6.13
N ASP A 99 8.86 -10.15 7.29
CA ASP A 99 8.39 -10.62 8.59
C ASP A 99 6.99 -10.10 8.94
N VAL A 100 6.67 -8.86 8.55
CA VAL A 100 5.34 -8.26 8.74
C VAL A 100 4.38 -8.75 7.66
N GLU A 101 4.85 -8.92 6.41
CA GLU A 101 4.07 -9.60 5.37
C GLU A 101 3.62 -11.00 5.80
N ALA A 102 4.49 -11.76 6.46
CA ALA A 102 4.13 -13.08 6.98
C ALA A 102 3.02 -13.02 8.06
N ARG A 103 2.97 -11.95 8.85
CA ARG A 103 1.84 -11.71 9.78
C ARG A 103 0.57 -11.33 9.02
N LEU A 104 0.68 -10.48 8.00
CA LEU A 104 -0.46 -10.11 7.16
C LEU A 104 -1.05 -11.35 6.47
N VAL A 105 -0.23 -12.23 5.90
CA VAL A 105 -0.66 -13.51 5.32
C VAL A 105 -1.37 -14.39 6.36
N LYS A 106 -0.83 -14.44 7.58
CA LYS A 106 -1.39 -15.29 8.63
C LYS A 106 -2.72 -14.80 9.20
N TYR A 107 -2.89 -13.49 9.34
CA TYR A 107 -4.01 -12.89 10.08
C TYR A 107 -4.99 -12.14 9.21
N GLY A 108 -4.56 -11.63 8.03
CA GLY A 108 -5.35 -10.77 7.17
C GLY A 108 -6.36 -11.50 6.27
N ALA A 109 -6.37 -12.85 6.27
CA ALA A 109 -7.25 -13.65 5.40
C ALA A 109 -7.23 -13.15 3.94
N LEU A 110 -6.03 -12.91 3.38
CA LEU A 110 -5.84 -12.34 2.06
C LEU A 110 -6.41 -13.24 0.96
N PRO A 111 -7.19 -12.69 0.01
CA PRO A 111 -7.60 -13.41 -1.18
C PRO A 111 -6.48 -13.42 -2.24
N GLU A 112 -6.65 -14.23 -3.30
CA GLU A 112 -5.95 -14.01 -4.56
C GLU A 112 -6.31 -12.61 -5.09
N VAL A 113 -5.34 -11.90 -5.71
CA VAL A 113 -5.55 -10.55 -6.23
C VAL A 113 -5.11 -10.41 -7.69
N ASP A 114 -5.75 -9.52 -8.43
CA ASP A 114 -5.34 -9.24 -9.81
C ASP A 114 -4.08 -8.39 -9.87
N LEU A 115 -3.93 -7.46 -8.91
CA LEU A 115 -2.82 -6.51 -8.87
C LEU A 115 -2.18 -6.48 -7.48
N LEU A 116 -0.86 -6.57 -7.44
CA LEU A 116 -0.05 -6.26 -6.27
C LEU A 116 0.76 -4.98 -6.52
N LEU A 117 0.64 -3.99 -5.65
CA LEU A 117 1.64 -2.92 -5.56
C LEU A 117 2.81 -3.46 -4.73
N ALA A 118 3.95 -3.68 -5.40
CA ALA A 118 5.13 -4.27 -4.78
C ALA A 118 5.61 -3.44 -3.59
N GLY A 119 5.79 -4.10 -2.46
CA GLY A 119 6.14 -3.46 -1.20
C GLY A 119 7.49 -2.76 -1.26
N HIS A 120 7.62 -1.66 -0.52
CA HIS A 120 8.85 -0.91 -0.30
C HIS A 120 9.61 -0.62 -1.60
N HIS A 121 8.89 -0.10 -2.61
CA HIS A 121 9.43 0.27 -3.94
C HIS A 121 10.20 -0.86 -4.65
N GLY A 122 9.90 -2.11 -4.32
CA GLY A 122 10.61 -3.28 -4.83
C GLY A 122 11.90 -3.62 -4.07
N SER A 123 11.99 -3.28 -2.79
CA SER A 123 13.09 -3.69 -1.89
C SER A 123 13.27 -5.21 -1.89
N GLN A 124 14.51 -5.68 -1.74
CA GLN A 124 14.80 -7.12 -1.60
C GLN A 124 14.14 -7.75 -0.37
N ASN A 125 13.84 -6.95 0.66
CA ASN A 125 13.29 -7.37 1.94
C ASN A 125 11.75 -7.34 1.98
N ALA A 126 11.09 -6.95 0.90
CA ALA A 126 9.64 -6.92 0.77
C ALA A 126 9.18 -7.76 -0.42
N THR A 127 7.86 -7.87 -0.61
CA THR A 127 7.26 -8.70 -1.66
C THR A 127 7.79 -10.14 -1.60
N SER A 128 7.65 -10.75 -0.43
CA SER A 128 8.17 -12.09 -0.12
C SER A 128 7.51 -13.18 -0.97
N GLN A 129 8.19 -14.31 -1.15
CA GLN A 129 7.61 -15.46 -1.84
C GLN A 129 6.33 -15.96 -1.15
N LEU A 130 6.30 -15.94 0.18
CA LEU A 130 5.12 -16.33 0.95
C LEU A 130 3.91 -15.45 0.61
N LEU A 131 4.10 -14.14 0.48
CA LEU A 131 3.03 -13.23 0.06
C LEU A 131 2.59 -13.55 -1.37
N LEU A 132 3.53 -13.70 -2.30
CA LEU A 132 3.24 -14.00 -3.71
C LEU A 132 2.49 -15.33 -3.88
N ASP A 133 2.90 -16.38 -3.17
CA ASP A 133 2.24 -17.70 -3.19
C ASP A 133 0.84 -17.65 -2.54
N THR A 134 0.55 -16.64 -1.72
CA THR A 134 -0.75 -16.48 -1.07
C THR A 134 -1.73 -15.69 -1.93
N VAL A 135 -1.27 -14.58 -2.53
CA VAL A 135 -2.17 -13.67 -3.25
C VAL A 135 -2.13 -13.85 -4.77
N GLU A 136 -1.22 -14.66 -5.30
CA GLU A 136 -1.10 -15.10 -6.70
C GLU A 136 -1.36 -13.98 -7.73
N PRO A 137 -0.70 -12.80 -7.65
CA PRO A 137 -1.05 -11.67 -8.48
C PRO A 137 -0.70 -11.90 -9.95
N SER A 138 -1.59 -11.55 -10.88
CA SER A 138 -1.29 -11.56 -12.30
C SER A 138 -0.52 -10.32 -12.77
N LEU A 139 -0.68 -9.21 -12.05
CA LEU A 139 -0.03 -7.93 -12.31
C LEU A 139 0.73 -7.47 -11.07
N ALA A 140 1.95 -6.96 -11.28
CA ALA A 140 2.71 -6.27 -10.24
C ALA A 140 3.07 -4.86 -10.71
N ALA A 141 2.70 -3.86 -9.93
CA ALA A 141 3.13 -2.48 -10.14
C ALA A 141 4.22 -2.12 -9.13
N ILE A 142 5.27 -1.44 -9.57
CA ILE A 142 6.35 -0.96 -8.71
C ILE A 142 6.41 0.56 -8.84
N SER A 143 6.04 1.24 -7.76
CA SER A 143 6.20 2.69 -7.63
C SER A 143 7.64 2.99 -7.26
N VAL A 144 8.44 3.44 -8.20
CA VAL A 144 9.87 3.68 -8.03
C VAL A 144 10.35 4.78 -8.96
N GLY A 145 11.28 5.60 -8.51
CA GLY A 145 11.98 6.60 -9.30
C GLY A 145 13.50 6.42 -9.21
N TYR A 146 14.24 7.41 -9.70
CA TYR A 146 15.69 7.41 -9.51
C TYR A 146 16.03 7.38 -8.02
N ASN A 147 16.84 6.41 -7.61
CA ASN A 147 17.20 6.21 -6.21
C ASN A 147 18.61 5.65 -6.07
N SER A 148 19.19 5.81 -4.87
CA SER A 148 20.51 5.25 -4.49
C SER A 148 20.40 3.95 -3.67
N TYR A 149 19.19 3.47 -3.40
CA TYR A 149 18.94 2.27 -2.59
C TYR A 149 19.05 0.97 -3.39
N GLY A 150 19.06 1.08 -4.74
CA GLY A 150 19.10 -0.07 -5.62
C GLY A 150 17.72 -0.71 -5.84
N HIS A 151 16.66 0.08 -5.66
CA HIS A 151 15.29 -0.36 -5.93
C HIS A 151 14.89 -0.12 -7.39
N PRO A 152 14.08 -1.01 -8.00
CA PRO A 152 13.71 -2.32 -7.47
C PRO A 152 14.89 -3.28 -7.49
N ALA A 153 15.04 -4.08 -6.44
CA ALA A 153 16.11 -5.04 -6.30
C ALA A 153 15.97 -6.19 -7.32
N PRO A 154 17.08 -6.68 -7.90
CA PRO A 154 17.05 -7.80 -8.83
C PRO A 154 16.36 -9.05 -8.27
N GLU A 155 16.52 -9.31 -6.98
CA GLU A 155 15.89 -10.43 -6.28
C GLU A 155 14.36 -10.33 -6.28
N THR A 156 13.82 -9.11 -6.09
CA THR A 156 12.38 -8.86 -6.11
C THR A 156 11.81 -9.00 -7.52
N LEU A 157 12.51 -8.46 -8.52
CA LEU A 157 12.11 -8.63 -9.91
C LEU A 157 12.06 -10.11 -10.30
N ARG A 158 13.09 -10.88 -9.93
CA ARG A 158 13.14 -12.32 -10.19
C ARG A 158 11.98 -13.06 -9.52
N ARG A 159 11.70 -12.78 -8.24
CA ARG A 159 10.56 -13.43 -7.55
C ARG A 159 9.23 -13.16 -8.27
N LEU A 160 8.99 -11.91 -8.67
CA LEU A 160 7.79 -11.53 -9.43
C LEU A 160 7.72 -12.23 -10.79
N GLU A 161 8.83 -12.32 -11.54
CA GLU A 161 8.91 -13.04 -12.81
C GLU A 161 8.67 -14.54 -12.64
N GLU A 162 9.30 -15.16 -11.64
CA GLU A 162 9.14 -16.57 -11.31
C GLU A 162 7.71 -16.91 -10.85
N SER A 163 7.00 -15.95 -10.23
CA SER A 163 5.58 -16.08 -9.87
C SER A 163 4.62 -15.81 -11.05
N GLY A 164 5.13 -15.52 -12.24
CA GLY A 164 4.32 -15.33 -13.45
C GLY A 164 3.66 -13.95 -13.57
N CYS A 165 4.07 -12.97 -12.75
CA CYS A 165 3.52 -11.62 -12.78
C CYS A 165 3.95 -10.85 -14.03
N SER A 166 3.04 -10.10 -14.63
CA SER A 166 3.37 -9.01 -15.54
C SER A 166 3.80 -7.79 -14.75
N ILE A 167 5.06 -7.34 -14.93
CA ILE A 167 5.66 -6.29 -14.10
C ILE A 167 5.59 -4.94 -14.81
N TYR A 168 5.09 -3.92 -14.12
CA TYR A 168 5.06 -2.52 -14.54
C TYR A 168 5.81 -1.65 -13.54
N ARG A 169 6.67 -0.75 -14.03
CA ARG A 169 7.55 0.09 -13.18
C ARG A 169 7.41 1.55 -13.59
N THR A 170 7.22 2.44 -12.62
CA THR A 170 7.06 3.87 -12.90
C THR A 170 8.33 4.54 -13.42
N ASP A 171 9.53 4.04 -13.09
CA ASP A 171 10.81 4.54 -13.61
C ASP A 171 11.04 4.20 -15.10
N LEU A 172 10.34 3.20 -15.64
CA LEU A 172 10.44 2.79 -17.05
C LEU A 172 9.26 3.26 -17.89
N GLN A 173 8.02 3.17 -17.35
CA GLN A 173 6.80 3.46 -18.08
C GLN A 173 6.15 4.81 -17.70
N GLY A 174 6.65 5.51 -16.69
CA GLY A 174 6.01 6.71 -16.17
C GLY A 174 4.73 6.38 -15.40
N ASN A 175 3.65 7.10 -15.68
CA ASN A 175 2.38 6.86 -15.01
C ASN A 175 1.77 5.52 -15.44
N ILE A 176 1.41 4.70 -14.46
CA ILE A 176 0.70 3.43 -14.65
C ILE A 176 -0.75 3.64 -14.26
N THR A 177 -1.66 3.38 -15.20
CA THR A 177 -3.10 3.44 -14.96
C THR A 177 -3.71 2.08 -15.18
N VAL A 178 -4.41 1.57 -14.18
CA VAL A 178 -5.20 0.33 -14.28
C VAL A 178 -6.66 0.71 -14.41
N THR A 179 -7.31 0.26 -15.48
CA THR A 179 -8.72 0.54 -15.72
C THR A 179 -9.51 -0.77 -15.64
N VAL A 180 -10.48 -0.78 -14.73
CA VAL A 180 -11.40 -1.91 -14.59
C VAL A 180 -12.63 -1.65 -15.46
N GLY A 181 -12.78 -2.47 -16.50
CA GLY A 181 -13.98 -2.40 -17.35
C GLY A 181 -15.21 -2.98 -16.66
N PRO A 182 -16.43 -2.67 -17.14
CA PRO A 182 -17.62 -3.38 -16.70
C PRO A 182 -17.44 -4.86 -17.05
N GLY A 183 -17.53 -5.72 -16.05
CA GLY A 183 -17.47 -7.16 -16.25
C GLY A 183 -18.52 -7.63 -17.28
N PRO A 184 -18.36 -8.82 -17.87
CA PRO A 184 -19.36 -9.34 -18.78
C PRO A 184 -20.71 -9.41 -18.05
N ARG A 185 -21.75 -8.87 -18.70
CA ARG A 185 -23.14 -8.95 -18.24
C ARG A 185 -23.65 -10.37 -18.31
#